data_d7957ab190d0b7546d90cc3f5025e56e
#
_entry.id   d7957ab190d0b7546d90cc3f5025e56e
#
_cell.length_a   1.000
_cell.length_b   1.000
_cell.length_c   1.000
_cell.angle_alpha   90.00
_cell.angle_beta   90.00
_cell.angle_gamma   90.00
#
_symmetry.space_group_name_H-M   'P 1'
#
loop_
_entity.id
_entity.type
_entity.pdbx_description
1 polymer ?
#
loop_
_entity_poly.entity_id
_entity_poly.type
_entity_poly.pdbx_seq_one_letter_code
_entity_poly.pdbx_strand_id
1 'polypeptide(L)'
;MERITTTIPSRLAGSENGRRMAEYSAAALTKAGVAARVFEMPGLVSFPEPAEMRVVAPVEIAIEANTLGHSVPTLADGLSGELIDVASGAFHEYEGRSAVGKITLSELSYHPARHEKQRISALMGATGCVMMNWGHPENTAVPFGSVKPVWGNPTPETYKTEMATLPCVGIARTAGLKLREMLKAGPVRVWFRANVENGWRPVQITVGEIEGQTSDFVVVGGHQDSWPGPQATDNAAGNACVMELARVFAQCRDKLRRGLVCGFWTGHETGTMIGSSWYVDHNWDRLREHAVAYLQIDQPACAGTSRWSAASNVELKRFHQAAEKRVLGARPAFWRRAVKNGDASFFGLGVPMLAAQGAFTEDELKKTALANLGWWHHSVENTIDKLDFAFMQDHLRVYAAYLWELCTAVVLPFEFVSVADQFIERLEELKPGAEAVGLDGAAGRARVFRAAAERLDRSAEDWRARYASSSAADETAAEILNACMKRLSRALVPLASTAKGAYGHDPYGYTPQGTMIPSLYDLPRLAKTAEGEERWMLETQLVRARNRVADVLDDCRRMIDDTLRTLS
;
A
#
# COMPACT_ATOMS: atom_id res chain seq x y z
N MET A 1 20.44 -0.63 12.11
CA MET A 1 19.49 0.43 12.55
C MET A 1 20.23 1.71 12.89
N GLU A 2 20.96 1.76 14.00
CA GLU A 2 21.68 2.94 14.45
C GLU A 2 22.47 3.63 13.32
N ARG A 3 23.29 2.87 12.57
CA ARG A 3 24.04 3.43 11.45
C ARG A 3 23.15 4.09 10.37
N ILE A 4 22.00 3.50 10.02
CA ILE A 4 21.09 4.08 9.04
C ILE A 4 20.52 5.40 9.56
N THR A 5 20.07 5.43 10.82
CA THR A 5 19.40 6.60 11.41
C THR A 5 20.34 7.74 11.74
N THR A 6 21.63 7.46 12.02
CA THR A 6 22.61 8.48 12.45
C THR A 6 23.52 8.96 11.32
N THR A 7 23.94 8.06 10.40
CA THR A 7 24.92 8.41 9.35
C THR A 7 24.29 8.61 7.97
N ILE A 8 23.05 8.15 7.76
CA ILE A 8 22.30 8.30 6.52
C ILE A 8 20.86 8.77 6.86
N PRO A 9 20.64 9.82 7.65
CA PRO A 9 19.30 10.36 7.91
C PRO A 9 18.76 11.09 6.67
N SER A 10 17.49 11.47 6.69
CA SER A 10 16.87 12.27 5.61
C SER A 10 17.13 11.68 4.21
N ARG A 11 16.71 10.43 4.02
CA ARG A 11 16.99 9.65 2.80
C ARG A 11 16.01 9.93 1.66
N LEU A 12 15.72 11.20 1.38
CA LEU A 12 14.79 11.57 0.31
C LEU A 12 15.25 10.96 -1.03
N ALA A 13 14.31 10.45 -1.80
CA ALA A 13 14.61 9.92 -3.13
C ALA A 13 15.23 11.01 -4.03
N GLY A 14 16.31 10.68 -4.73
CA GLY A 14 17.07 11.63 -5.55
C GLY A 14 17.99 12.56 -4.77
N SER A 15 18.12 12.39 -3.45
CA SER A 15 19.14 13.08 -2.64
C SER A 15 20.42 12.26 -2.55
N GLU A 16 21.49 12.91 -2.07
CA GLU A 16 22.77 12.23 -1.79
C GLU A 16 22.59 11.12 -0.74
N ASN A 17 21.82 11.35 0.33
CA ASN A 17 21.56 10.32 1.33
C ASN A 17 20.67 9.19 0.80
N GLY A 18 19.75 9.46 -0.13
CA GLY A 18 18.99 8.43 -0.84
C GLY A 18 19.94 7.51 -1.64
N ARG A 19 20.90 8.09 -2.38
CA ARG A 19 21.94 7.33 -3.10
C ARG A 19 22.84 6.52 -2.15
N ARG A 20 23.33 7.14 -1.08
CA ARG A 20 24.15 6.47 -0.06
C ARG A 20 23.41 5.30 0.60
N MET A 21 22.09 5.41 0.77
CA MET A 21 21.29 4.30 1.32
C MET A 21 21.23 3.11 0.35
N ALA A 22 21.07 3.36 -0.95
CA ALA A 22 21.10 2.31 -1.96
C ALA A 22 22.47 1.59 -1.99
N GLU A 23 23.56 2.34 -1.94
CA GLU A 23 24.93 1.80 -1.86
C GLU A 23 25.16 1.00 -0.57
N TYR A 24 24.63 1.51 0.56
CA TYR A 24 24.71 0.82 1.85
C TYR A 24 23.95 -0.52 1.82
N SER A 25 22.74 -0.53 1.25
CA SER A 25 21.93 -1.74 1.09
C SER A 25 22.65 -2.78 0.21
N ALA A 26 23.21 -2.37 -0.92
CA ALA A 26 23.99 -3.24 -1.80
C ALA A 26 25.24 -3.82 -1.11
N ALA A 27 25.97 -2.99 -0.39
CA ALA A 27 27.16 -3.44 0.36
C ALA A 27 26.79 -4.43 1.48
N ALA A 28 25.66 -4.21 2.18
CA ALA A 28 25.19 -5.12 3.23
C ALA A 28 24.81 -6.48 2.67
N LEU A 29 24.10 -6.51 1.55
CA LEU A 29 23.72 -7.73 0.83
C LEU A 29 24.95 -8.49 0.32
N THR A 30 25.88 -7.81 -0.33
CA THR A 30 27.14 -8.40 -0.85
C THR A 30 27.95 -9.02 0.30
N LYS A 31 28.05 -8.33 1.43
CA LYS A 31 28.71 -8.86 2.64
C LYS A 31 28.03 -10.13 3.17
N ALA A 32 26.72 -10.24 3.01
CA ALA A 32 25.95 -11.43 3.37
C ALA A 32 26.05 -12.57 2.33
N GLY A 33 26.80 -12.39 1.24
CA GLY A 33 26.94 -13.38 0.17
C GLY A 33 25.74 -13.42 -0.79
N VAL A 34 24.98 -12.32 -0.86
CA VAL A 34 23.84 -12.15 -1.77
C VAL A 34 24.29 -11.34 -2.99
N ALA A 35 23.97 -11.80 -4.20
CA ALA A 35 24.21 -11.04 -5.42
C ALA A 35 23.34 -9.78 -5.42
N ALA A 36 23.96 -8.60 -5.35
CA ALA A 36 23.25 -7.33 -5.24
C ALA A 36 23.58 -6.41 -6.42
N ARG A 37 22.56 -5.68 -6.87
CA ARG A 37 22.67 -4.67 -7.94
C ARG A 37 21.92 -3.41 -7.55
N VAL A 38 22.51 -2.26 -7.85
CA VAL A 38 21.87 -0.95 -7.81
C VAL A 38 21.41 -0.59 -9.22
N PHE A 39 20.13 -0.24 -9.34
CA PHE A 39 19.56 0.29 -10.58
C PHE A 39 19.30 1.78 -10.39
N GLU A 40 19.59 2.57 -11.40
CA GLU A 40 19.28 4.00 -11.43
C GLU A 40 18.24 4.29 -12.53
N MET A 41 17.27 5.13 -12.21
CA MET A 41 16.23 5.53 -13.14
C MET A 41 15.81 6.99 -12.89
N PRO A 42 15.23 7.68 -13.89
CA PRO A 42 14.61 8.98 -13.65
C PRO A 42 13.35 8.82 -12.78
N GLY A 43 13.21 9.69 -11.78
CA GLY A 43 12.05 9.76 -10.91
C GLY A 43 11.51 11.17 -10.78
N LEU A 44 10.19 11.35 -10.87
CA LEU A 44 9.53 12.62 -10.54
C LEU A 44 9.36 12.70 -9.02
N VAL A 45 10.26 13.38 -8.36
CA VAL A 45 10.36 13.49 -6.91
C VAL A 45 10.08 14.90 -6.40
N SER A 46 9.91 15.03 -5.10
CA SER A 46 9.61 16.29 -4.43
C SER A 46 10.56 16.53 -3.26
N PHE A 47 11.02 17.77 -3.14
CA PHE A 47 11.82 18.28 -2.04
C PHE A 47 11.04 19.40 -1.34
N PRO A 48 10.14 19.05 -0.40
CA PRO A 48 9.40 20.05 0.36
C PRO A 48 10.30 20.71 1.41
N GLU A 49 10.15 22.02 1.53
CA GLU A 49 10.81 22.84 2.54
C GLU A 49 9.82 23.25 3.64
N PRO A 50 10.28 23.79 4.78
CA PRO A 50 9.40 24.40 5.76
C PRO A 50 8.48 25.43 5.11
N ALA A 51 7.21 25.44 5.51
CA ALA A 51 6.24 26.43 5.09
C ALA A 51 6.21 27.60 6.09
N GLU A 52 5.89 28.79 5.60
CA GLU A 52 5.50 29.91 6.47
C GLU A 52 3.98 29.92 6.58
N MET A 53 3.44 29.93 7.80
CA MET A 53 2.00 30.00 8.01
C MET A 53 1.65 30.90 9.19
N ARG A 54 0.55 31.67 9.08
CA ARG A 54 -0.02 32.44 10.17
C ARG A 54 -1.53 32.60 10.04
N VAL A 55 -2.19 32.73 11.17
CA VAL A 55 -3.51 33.34 11.23
C VAL A 55 -3.33 34.84 11.04
N VAL A 56 -4.12 35.46 10.18
CA VAL A 56 -4.08 36.90 9.93
C VAL A 56 -5.31 37.62 10.50
N ALA A 57 -6.39 36.89 10.79
CA ALA A 57 -7.56 37.39 11.50
C ALA A 57 -8.28 36.22 12.20
N PRO A 58 -8.91 36.45 13.37
CA PRO A 58 -9.12 37.71 14.08
C PRO A 58 -7.90 38.24 14.85
N VAL A 59 -6.89 37.40 15.09
CA VAL A 59 -5.65 37.75 15.79
C VAL A 59 -4.47 37.13 15.07
N GLU A 60 -3.35 37.85 14.96
CA GLU A 60 -2.16 37.31 14.28
C GLU A 60 -1.45 36.27 15.16
N ILE A 61 -1.26 35.05 14.61
CA ILE A 61 -0.59 33.95 15.29
C ILE A 61 0.25 33.21 14.26
N ALA A 62 1.57 33.13 14.49
CA ALA A 62 2.46 32.27 13.69
C ALA A 62 2.18 30.78 13.98
N ILE A 63 2.21 29.97 12.96
CA ILE A 63 2.01 28.52 13.03
C ILE A 63 3.18 27.83 12.34
N GLU A 64 3.83 26.92 13.03
CA GLU A 64 4.86 26.06 12.44
C GLU A 64 4.20 25.09 11.46
N ALA A 65 4.74 25.00 10.24
CA ALA A 65 4.18 24.19 9.17
C ALA A 65 5.27 23.64 8.24
N ASN A 66 5.02 22.48 7.63
CA ASN A 66 5.80 21.94 6.54
C ASN A 66 4.99 21.98 5.24
N THR A 67 5.64 22.30 4.14
CA THR A 67 5.05 22.07 2.81
C THR A 67 4.92 20.57 2.61
N LEU A 68 3.78 20.11 2.07
CA LEU A 68 3.62 18.69 1.71
C LEU A 68 4.26 18.40 0.36
N GLY A 69 4.89 17.25 0.22
CA GLY A 69 5.52 16.81 -1.00
C GLY A 69 4.57 16.78 -2.19
N HIS A 70 5.04 17.21 -3.35
CA HIS A 70 4.24 17.41 -4.57
C HIS A 70 3.10 18.41 -4.44
N SER A 71 3.07 19.22 -3.40
CA SER A 71 2.23 20.41 -3.34
C SER A 71 2.53 21.33 -4.53
N VAL A 72 1.55 22.10 -4.96
CA VAL A 72 1.81 23.24 -5.84
C VAL A 72 2.51 24.32 -4.99
N PRO A 73 3.66 24.88 -5.43
CA PRO A 73 4.26 26.01 -4.71
C PRO A 73 3.35 27.25 -4.81
N THR A 74 3.35 28.06 -3.77
CA THR A 74 2.67 29.36 -3.83
C THR A 74 3.56 30.38 -4.56
N LEU A 75 2.96 31.49 -4.98
CA LEU A 75 3.71 32.68 -5.41
C LEU A 75 4.47 33.27 -4.19
N ALA A 76 5.40 34.20 -4.47
CA ALA A 76 6.24 34.80 -3.44
C ALA A 76 5.45 35.54 -2.34
N ASP A 77 4.29 36.07 -2.68
CA ASP A 77 3.35 36.73 -1.76
C ASP A 77 2.48 35.77 -0.94
N GLY A 78 2.60 34.46 -1.23
CA GLY A 78 1.85 33.40 -0.55
C GLY A 78 0.38 33.32 -0.95
N LEU A 79 -0.39 32.55 -0.18
CA LEU A 79 -1.82 32.34 -0.35
C LEU A 79 -2.58 32.80 0.92
N SER A 80 -3.56 33.69 0.78
CA SER A 80 -4.43 34.11 1.87
C SER A 80 -5.88 33.74 1.58
N GLY A 81 -6.59 33.23 2.59
CA GLY A 81 -7.98 32.86 2.45
C GLY A 81 -8.71 32.66 3.78
N GLU A 82 -10.03 32.61 3.72
CA GLU A 82 -10.86 32.15 4.82
C GLU A 82 -10.65 30.67 5.03
N LEU A 83 -10.48 30.25 6.28
CA LEU A 83 -10.32 28.84 6.64
C LEU A 83 -11.69 28.18 6.85
N ILE A 84 -11.86 26.97 6.35
CA ILE A 84 -13.04 26.13 6.60
C ILE A 84 -12.62 24.75 7.11
N ASP A 85 -13.19 24.30 8.23
CA ASP A 85 -12.96 22.95 8.75
C ASP A 85 -13.82 21.93 7.99
N VAL A 86 -13.17 20.99 7.38
CA VAL A 86 -13.78 19.88 6.62
C VAL A 86 -13.46 18.52 7.27
N ALA A 87 -13.24 18.51 8.57
CA ALA A 87 -13.03 17.34 9.42
C ALA A 87 -12.08 16.29 8.79
N SER A 88 -12.60 15.13 8.32
CA SER A 88 -11.81 14.11 7.63
C SER A 88 -11.41 14.49 6.20
N GLY A 89 -12.02 15.50 5.60
CA GLY A 89 -11.83 15.90 4.20
C GLY A 89 -12.48 14.97 3.17
N ALA A 90 -13.37 14.08 3.59
CA ALA A 90 -14.17 13.24 2.70
C ALA A 90 -15.31 14.04 2.05
N PHE A 91 -15.87 13.55 0.93
CA PHE A 91 -16.94 14.25 0.22
C PHE A 91 -18.13 14.64 1.09
N HIS A 92 -18.58 13.76 2.00
CA HIS A 92 -19.73 14.04 2.87
C HIS A 92 -19.48 15.17 3.87
N GLU A 93 -18.23 15.49 4.17
CA GLU A 93 -17.88 16.60 5.07
C GLU A 93 -18.11 17.99 4.43
N TYR A 94 -18.32 18.03 3.13
CA TYR A 94 -18.62 19.26 2.40
C TYR A 94 -20.14 19.50 2.23
N GLU A 95 -20.98 18.56 2.64
CA GLU A 95 -22.44 18.73 2.57
C GLU A 95 -22.89 19.94 3.39
N GLY A 96 -23.60 20.86 2.75
CA GLY A 96 -24.04 22.12 3.36
C GLY A 96 -22.95 23.15 3.61
N ARG A 97 -21.71 22.93 3.11
CA ARG A 97 -20.55 23.85 3.28
C ARG A 97 -19.95 24.19 1.92
N SER A 98 -19.64 25.48 1.71
CA SER A 98 -18.94 25.94 0.51
C SER A 98 -17.46 26.12 0.78
N ALA A 99 -16.62 25.40 0.05
CA ALA A 99 -15.16 25.57 0.07
C ALA A 99 -14.65 26.46 -1.07
N VAL A 100 -15.55 26.97 -1.93
CA VAL A 100 -15.16 27.80 -3.08
C VAL A 100 -14.39 29.03 -2.63
N GLY A 101 -13.17 29.19 -3.15
CA GLY A 101 -12.27 30.30 -2.83
C GLY A 101 -11.69 30.27 -1.42
N LYS A 102 -11.91 29.21 -0.65
CA LYS A 102 -11.43 29.06 0.73
C LYS A 102 -10.24 28.12 0.85
N ILE A 103 -9.61 28.10 2.02
CA ILE A 103 -8.56 27.16 2.42
C ILE A 103 -9.21 26.12 3.33
N THR A 104 -9.02 24.84 3.04
CA THR A 104 -9.57 23.76 3.86
C THR A 104 -8.65 23.39 5.00
N LEU A 105 -9.21 23.11 6.19
CA LEU A 105 -8.55 22.44 7.30
C LEU A 105 -9.10 21.03 7.41
N SER A 106 -8.23 20.02 7.25
CA SER A 106 -8.58 18.62 7.48
C SER A 106 -7.60 17.96 8.44
N GLU A 107 -7.99 16.83 9.06
CA GLU A 107 -7.06 16.08 9.88
C GLU A 107 -6.48 14.87 9.15
N LEU A 108 -5.22 14.54 9.41
CA LEU A 108 -4.57 13.34 8.90
C LEU A 108 -5.20 12.11 9.56
N SER A 109 -5.98 11.43 8.81
CA SER A 109 -6.60 10.16 9.17
C SER A 109 -6.48 9.22 7.97
N TYR A 110 -6.88 7.97 8.10
CA TYR A 110 -6.75 7.03 6.98
C TYR A 110 -7.70 7.32 5.83
N HIS A 111 -8.87 7.81 6.10
CA HIS A 111 -9.89 8.01 5.08
C HIS A 111 -10.44 9.42 5.08
N PRO A 112 -10.33 10.01 3.92
CA PRO A 112 -9.51 9.63 2.77
C PRO A 112 -8.02 9.89 3.03
N ALA A 113 -7.13 9.31 2.21
CA ALA A 113 -5.70 9.61 2.28
C ALA A 113 -5.39 11.08 1.89
N ARG A 114 -4.22 11.60 2.27
CA ARG A 114 -3.77 12.98 1.95
C ARG A 114 -4.00 13.37 0.49
N HIS A 115 -3.63 12.48 -0.42
CA HIS A 115 -3.77 12.64 -1.87
C HIS A 115 -5.23 12.87 -2.28
N GLU A 116 -6.13 12.08 -1.71
CA GLU A 116 -7.56 12.16 -1.99
C GLU A 116 -8.20 13.39 -1.32
N LYS A 117 -7.77 13.76 -0.10
CA LYS A 117 -8.21 15.01 0.55
C LYS A 117 -7.91 16.23 -0.31
N GLN A 118 -6.69 16.32 -0.85
CA GLN A 118 -6.30 17.41 -1.75
C GLN A 118 -7.18 17.42 -3.01
N ARG A 119 -7.40 16.24 -3.64
CA ARG A 119 -8.24 16.12 -4.83
C ARG A 119 -9.69 16.53 -4.56
N ILE A 120 -10.28 16.07 -3.44
CA ILE A 120 -11.64 16.44 -3.05
C ILE A 120 -11.73 17.95 -2.79
N SER A 121 -10.78 18.53 -2.04
CA SER A 121 -10.73 19.97 -1.80
C SER A 121 -10.70 20.77 -3.10
N ALA A 122 -9.88 20.34 -4.08
CA ALA A 122 -9.81 20.97 -5.39
C ALA A 122 -11.16 20.88 -6.15
N LEU A 123 -11.79 19.72 -6.16
CA LEU A 123 -13.11 19.51 -6.79
C LEU A 123 -14.21 20.37 -6.14
N MET A 124 -14.11 20.62 -4.85
CA MET A 124 -15.03 21.48 -4.09
C MET A 124 -14.71 22.98 -4.19
N GLY A 125 -13.72 23.35 -5.03
CA GLY A 125 -13.37 24.74 -5.34
C GLY A 125 -12.47 25.43 -4.32
N ALA A 126 -11.83 24.70 -3.43
CA ALA A 126 -10.84 25.25 -2.51
C ALA A 126 -9.60 25.79 -3.25
N THR A 127 -8.89 26.73 -2.64
CA THR A 127 -7.66 27.34 -3.17
C THR A 127 -6.38 26.80 -2.51
N GLY A 128 -6.50 26.12 -1.37
CA GLY A 128 -5.37 25.51 -0.65
C GLY A 128 -5.85 24.58 0.45
N CYS A 129 -4.92 23.78 0.98
CA CYS A 129 -5.19 22.79 2.01
C CYS A 129 -4.22 22.94 3.20
N VAL A 130 -4.77 22.89 4.41
CA VAL A 130 -4.05 22.73 5.65
C VAL A 130 -4.44 21.38 6.25
N MET A 131 -3.45 20.54 6.56
CA MET A 131 -3.68 19.20 7.12
C MET A 131 -3.05 19.11 8.51
N MET A 132 -3.89 18.94 9.55
CA MET A 132 -3.36 18.76 10.90
C MET A 132 -2.94 17.32 11.16
N ASN A 133 -1.86 17.16 11.91
CA ASN A 133 -1.33 15.86 12.28
C ASN A 133 -2.30 15.07 13.19
N TRP A 134 -2.13 13.79 13.26
CA TRP A 134 -2.76 12.88 14.22
C TRP A 134 -1.99 12.86 15.56
N GLY A 135 -2.33 11.93 16.44
CA GLY A 135 -1.70 11.78 17.74
C GLY A 135 -2.59 12.28 18.89
N HIS A 136 -2.02 12.31 20.07
CA HIS A 136 -2.66 12.92 21.23
C HIS A 136 -2.95 14.41 21.00
N PRO A 137 -3.92 15.01 21.69
CA PRO A 137 -4.24 16.43 21.53
C PRO A 137 -3.04 17.37 21.71
N GLU A 138 -2.05 16.97 22.51
CA GLU A 138 -0.82 17.69 22.82
C GLU A 138 0.28 17.51 21.77
N ASN A 139 0.07 16.72 20.73
CA ASN A 139 1.10 16.44 19.73
C ASN A 139 1.51 17.73 18.99
N THR A 140 2.77 18.11 19.16
CA THR A 140 3.41 19.27 18.52
C THR A 140 4.21 18.92 17.28
N ALA A 141 4.33 17.63 16.93
CA ALA A 141 5.09 17.21 15.76
C ALA A 141 4.41 17.69 14.46
N VAL A 142 5.18 18.39 13.64
CA VAL A 142 4.73 18.89 12.32
C VAL A 142 4.96 17.78 11.29
N PRO A 143 3.91 17.34 10.56
CA PRO A 143 4.02 16.21 9.67
C PRO A 143 4.65 16.56 8.33
N PHE A 144 5.38 15.61 7.75
CA PHE A 144 5.68 15.52 6.34
C PHE A 144 4.62 14.66 5.63
N GLY A 145 4.72 14.54 4.32
CA GLY A 145 3.91 13.62 3.52
C GLY A 145 3.69 14.15 2.11
N SER A 146 3.38 13.25 1.18
CA SER A 146 3.10 13.59 -0.21
C SER A 146 1.60 13.77 -0.45
N VAL A 147 1.24 14.63 -1.40
CA VAL A 147 -0.11 14.77 -1.95
C VAL A 147 -0.19 14.35 -3.42
N LYS A 148 0.87 13.74 -3.98
CA LYS A 148 0.88 13.22 -5.35
C LYS A 148 0.04 11.93 -5.45
N PRO A 149 -1.10 11.93 -6.16
CA PRO A 149 -1.91 10.73 -6.34
C PRO A 149 -1.29 9.74 -7.32
N VAL A 150 -0.59 10.22 -8.35
CA VAL A 150 -0.03 9.39 -9.41
C VAL A 150 0.94 8.36 -8.84
N TRP A 151 0.63 7.09 -9.08
CA TRP A 151 1.44 5.95 -8.65
C TRP A 151 2.65 5.79 -9.55
N GLY A 152 3.85 5.83 -8.99
CA GLY A 152 5.09 5.78 -9.75
C GLY A 152 5.33 7.05 -10.58
N ASN A 153 6.12 6.92 -11.66
CA ASN A 153 6.29 8.01 -12.61
C ASN A 153 5.02 8.25 -13.41
N PRO A 154 4.64 9.51 -13.66
CA PRO A 154 3.46 9.82 -14.45
C PRO A 154 3.65 9.48 -15.93
N THR A 155 2.55 9.11 -16.58
CA THR A 155 2.41 9.15 -18.03
C THR A 155 2.00 10.56 -18.48
N PRO A 156 2.08 10.92 -19.78
CA PRO A 156 1.57 12.21 -20.25
C PRO A 156 0.10 12.48 -19.89
N GLU A 157 -0.71 11.44 -19.81
CA GLU A 157 -2.12 11.52 -19.41
C GLU A 157 -2.25 11.77 -17.90
N THR A 158 -1.64 10.92 -17.06
CA THR A 158 -1.78 11.03 -15.60
C THR A 158 -1.07 12.26 -15.04
N TYR A 159 0.01 12.73 -15.69
CA TYR A 159 0.63 14.01 -15.35
C TYR A 159 -0.35 15.18 -15.52
N LYS A 160 -1.15 15.14 -16.56
CA LYS A 160 -2.14 16.21 -16.87
C LYS A 160 -3.38 16.13 -16.02
N THR A 161 -3.84 14.91 -15.67
CA THR A 161 -5.19 14.69 -15.12
C THR A 161 -5.20 14.29 -13.64
N GLU A 162 -4.08 13.79 -13.10
CA GLU A 162 -4.07 13.19 -11.76
C GLU A 162 -3.07 13.85 -10.78
N MET A 163 -2.22 14.79 -11.22
CA MET A 163 -1.30 15.48 -10.32
C MET A 163 -2.05 16.40 -9.34
N ALA A 164 -1.41 16.66 -8.18
CA ALA A 164 -1.95 17.62 -7.21
C ALA A 164 -2.03 19.04 -7.82
N THR A 165 -3.09 19.76 -7.50
CA THR A 165 -3.40 21.07 -8.10
C THR A 165 -3.49 22.21 -7.07
N LEU A 166 -3.42 21.87 -5.76
CA LEU A 166 -3.50 22.86 -4.69
C LEU A 166 -2.19 22.98 -3.91
N PRO A 167 -1.86 24.19 -3.39
CA PRO A 167 -0.88 24.35 -2.32
C PRO A 167 -1.36 23.65 -1.05
N CYS A 168 -0.48 22.84 -0.43
CA CYS A 168 -0.81 22.01 0.71
C CYS A 168 0.28 22.11 1.78
N VAL A 169 -0.13 22.34 3.03
CA VAL A 169 0.77 22.39 4.17
C VAL A 169 0.28 21.48 5.31
N GLY A 170 1.24 20.91 6.05
CA GLY A 170 0.99 20.13 7.26
C GLY A 170 1.29 20.95 8.51
N ILE A 171 0.46 20.83 9.54
CA ILE A 171 0.63 21.51 10.83
C ILE A 171 0.51 20.52 11.99
N ALA A 172 1.06 20.88 13.14
CA ALA A 172 0.90 20.10 14.36
C ALA A 172 -0.57 19.96 14.77
N ARG A 173 -0.90 18.85 15.47
CA ARG A 173 -2.25 18.62 15.98
C ARG A 173 -2.72 19.73 16.93
N THR A 174 -1.84 20.16 17.84
CA THR A 174 -2.12 21.28 18.76
C THR A 174 -2.55 22.55 18.02
N ALA A 175 -1.84 22.90 16.94
CA ALA A 175 -2.17 24.07 16.12
C ALA A 175 -3.52 23.89 15.39
N GLY A 176 -3.76 22.70 14.82
CA GLY A 176 -5.03 22.42 14.13
C GLY A 176 -6.25 22.46 15.07
N LEU A 177 -6.12 21.89 16.28
CA LEU A 177 -7.18 21.95 17.29
C LEU A 177 -7.45 23.40 17.72
N LYS A 178 -6.40 24.22 17.89
CA LYS A 178 -6.55 25.66 18.18
C LYS A 178 -7.30 26.40 17.07
N LEU A 179 -6.99 26.10 15.80
CA LEU A 179 -7.72 26.66 14.66
C LEU A 179 -9.21 26.26 14.67
N ARG A 180 -9.52 25.00 15.01
CA ARG A 180 -10.92 24.53 15.16
C ARG A 180 -11.67 25.29 16.25
N GLU A 181 -11.03 25.54 17.41
CA GLU A 181 -11.65 26.35 18.47
C GLU A 181 -11.89 27.82 18.02
N MET A 182 -10.95 28.40 17.29
CA MET A 182 -11.13 29.74 16.73
C MET A 182 -12.29 29.77 15.71
N LEU A 183 -12.42 28.76 14.86
CA LEU A 183 -13.53 28.64 13.89
C LEU A 183 -14.90 28.52 14.54
N LYS A 184 -15.00 27.96 15.75
CA LYS A 184 -16.25 27.96 16.55
C LYS A 184 -16.63 29.34 17.05
N ALA A 185 -15.65 30.20 17.30
CA ALA A 185 -15.86 31.57 17.78
C ALA A 185 -16.18 32.56 16.64
N GLY A 186 -15.80 32.28 15.41
CA GLY A 186 -16.07 33.12 14.25
C GLY A 186 -15.15 32.85 13.06
N PRO A 187 -15.25 33.66 12.00
CA PRO A 187 -14.43 33.50 10.81
C PRO A 187 -12.92 33.61 11.10
N VAL A 188 -12.13 32.72 10.53
CA VAL A 188 -10.66 32.70 10.63
C VAL A 188 -10.08 32.89 9.23
N ARG A 189 -9.14 33.82 9.09
CA ARG A 189 -8.34 33.97 7.87
C ARG A 189 -6.92 33.55 8.16
N VAL A 190 -6.37 32.78 7.24
CA VAL A 190 -4.97 32.33 7.28
C VAL A 190 -4.21 32.81 6.05
N TRP A 191 -2.91 32.92 6.20
CA TRP A 191 -1.96 33.08 5.12
C TRP A 191 -0.88 32.01 5.25
N PHE A 192 -0.45 31.43 4.14
CA PHE A 192 0.73 30.57 4.11
C PHE A 192 1.51 30.69 2.82
N ARG A 193 2.81 30.35 2.90
CA ARG A 193 3.69 30.18 1.75
C ARG A 193 4.23 28.75 1.74
N ALA A 194 3.87 28.00 0.71
CA ALA A 194 4.32 26.64 0.47
C ALA A 194 5.56 26.67 -0.45
N ASN A 195 6.67 26.14 0.04
CA ASN A 195 7.95 26.07 -0.67
C ASN A 195 8.26 24.61 -1.00
N VAL A 196 8.38 24.28 -2.27
CA VAL A 196 8.66 22.91 -2.72
C VAL A 196 9.31 22.92 -4.10
N GLU A 197 10.32 22.10 -4.27
CA GLU A 197 10.89 21.81 -5.58
C GLU A 197 10.39 20.43 -6.04
N ASN A 198 9.60 20.39 -7.12
CA ASN A 198 9.15 19.18 -7.79
C ASN A 198 9.90 19.03 -9.11
N GLY A 199 10.54 17.89 -9.34
CA GLY A 199 11.33 17.71 -10.56
C GLY A 199 11.80 16.29 -10.79
N TRP A 200 12.28 16.06 -12.00
CA TRP A 200 12.90 14.79 -12.37
C TRP A 200 14.34 14.74 -11.87
N ARG A 201 14.68 13.67 -11.15
CA ARG A 201 16.03 13.40 -10.66
C ARG A 201 16.38 11.92 -10.81
N PRO A 202 17.69 11.57 -10.93
CA PRO A 202 18.10 10.18 -10.84
C PRO A 202 17.80 9.66 -9.43
N VAL A 203 17.12 8.50 -9.37
CA VAL A 203 16.80 7.78 -8.12
C VAL A 203 17.30 6.35 -8.23
N GLN A 204 17.62 5.71 -7.11
CA GLN A 204 18.24 4.39 -7.10
C GLN A 204 17.42 3.41 -6.27
N ILE A 205 17.27 2.16 -6.78
CA ILE A 205 16.82 1.00 -6.02
C ILE A 205 17.96 0.01 -5.87
N THR A 206 17.90 -0.79 -4.81
CA THR A 206 18.79 -1.93 -4.63
C THR A 206 17.99 -3.23 -4.71
N VAL A 207 18.47 -4.19 -5.48
CA VAL A 207 17.88 -5.52 -5.57
C VAL A 207 18.96 -6.56 -5.31
N GLY A 208 18.66 -7.49 -4.38
CA GLY A 208 19.49 -8.65 -4.10
C GLY A 208 18.78 -9.93 -4.49
N GLU A 209 19.53 -10.92 -4.97
CA GLU A 209 18.97 -12.20 -5.42
C GLU A 209 19.67 -13.38 -4.75
N ILE A 210 18.88 -14.31 -4.23
CA ILE A 210 19.30 -15.62 -3.75
C ILE A 210 18.61 -16.65 -4.62
N GLU A 211 19.39 -17.39 -5.40
CA GLU A 211 18.86 -18.43 -6.29
C GLU A 211 18.30 -19.60 -5.48
N GLY A 212 17.22 -20.20 -5.98
CA GLY A 212 16.66 -21.46 -5.52
C GLY A 212 16.93 -22.57 -6.50
N GLN A 213 16.33 -23.74 -6.25
CA GLN A 213 16.44 -24.93 -7.13
C GLN A 213 15.59 -24.78 -8.41
N THR A 214 14.58 -23.91 -8.39
CA THR A 214 13.71 -23.60 -9.54
C THR A 214 13.86 -22.14 -9.94
N SER A 215 13.33 -21.76 -11.11
CA SER A 215 13.28 -20.36 -11.57
C SER A 215 12.27 -19.50 -10.81
N ASP A 216 11.34 -20.10 -10.05
CA ASP A 216 10.38 -19.38 -9.23
C ASP A 216 11.05 -18.71 -8.03
N PHE A 217 10.51 -17.58 -7.61
CA PHE A 217 11.02 -16.84 -6.46
C PHE A 217 9.92 -16.09 -5.69
N VAL A 218 10.22 -15.77 -4.45
CA VAL A 218 9.42 -14.89 -3.60
C VAL A 218 10.10 -13.51 -3.57
N VAL A 219 9.33 -12.44 -3.62
CA VAL A 219 9.84 -11.08 -3.44
C VAL A 219 9.64 -10.68 -1.98
N VAL A 220 10.68 -10.13 -1.35
CA VAL A 220 10.58 -9.45 -0.05
C VAL A 220 11.17 -8.06 -0.21
N GLY A 221 10.52 -7.04 0.32
CA GLY A 221 11.06 -5.69 0.19
C GLY A 221 10.34 -4.66 1.03
N GLY A 222 10.96 -3.50 1.07
CA GLY A 222 10.44 -2.29 1.70
C GLY A 222 11.13 -1.07 1.10
N HIS A 223 10.58 0.11 1.33
CA HIS A 223 11.21 1.32 0.81
C HIS A 223 12.43 1.73 1.62
N GLN A 224 13.44 2.26 0.95
CA GLN A 224 14.70 2.70 1.55
C GLN A 224 14.80 4.23 1.69
N ASP A 225 13.99 4.97 0.93
CA ASP A 225 13.87 6.42 1.09
C ASP A 225 13.09 6.79 2.36
N SER A 226 13.13 8.05 2.74
CA SER A 226 12.44 8.55 3.91
C SER A 226 12.24 10.06 3.85
N TRP A 227 11.36 10.58 4.70
CA TRP A 227 11.28 12.01 5.01
C TRP A 227 12.51 12.52 5.76
N PRO A 228 12.65 13.86 5.98
CA PRO A 228 13.70 14.43 6.82
C PRO A 228 13.74 13.84 8.23
N GLY A 229 14.94 13.74 8.80
CA GLY A 229 15.19 13.18 10.13
C GLY A 229 15.65 11.72 10.10
N PRO A 230 15.74 11.07 11.27
CA PRO A 230 16.23 9.70 11.40
C PRO A 230 15.34 8.65 10.74
N GLN A 231 14.02 8.84 10.83
CA GLN A 231 12.98 7.96 10.28
C GLN A 231 13.26 6.49 10.61
N ALA A 232 13.29 6.20 11.91
CA ALA A 232 13.69 4.90 12.43
C ALA A 232 12.65 3.81 12.15
N THR A 233 11.36 4.10 12.42
CA THR A 233 10.28 3.14 12.12
C THR A 233 9.99 3.11 10.62
N ASP A 234 10.19 4.24 9.90
CA ASP A 234 9.74 4.50 8.54
C ASP A 234 10.90 4.93 7.62
N ASN A 235 11.62 4.06 6.94
CA ASN A 235 11.51 2.59 7.05
C ASN A 235 12.91 2.00 7.30
N ALA A 236 13.72 2.62 8.19
CA ALA A 236 15.04 2.06 8.53
C ALA A 236 14.88 0.66 9.18
N ALA A 237 13.81 0.45 9.97
CA ALA A 237 13.51 -0.82 10.60
C ALA A 237 13.18 -1.92 9.57
N GLY A 238 12.34 -1.61 8.58
CA GLY A 238 12.01 -2.55 7.51
C GLY A 238 13.23 -2.93 6.69
N ASN A 239 14.06 -1.94 6.33
CA ASN A 239 15.32 -2.20 5.61
C ASN A 239 16.26 -3.12 6.40
N ALA A 240 16.40 -2.90 7.70
CA ALA A 240 17.21 -3.78 8.55
C ALA A 240 16.65 -5.21 8.61
N CYS A 241 15.32 -5.36 8.66
CA CYS A 241 14.68 -6.67 8.58
C CYS A 241 14.94 -7.38 7.25
N VAL A 242 14.80 -6.68 6.11
CA VAL A 242 15.10 -7.26 4.79
C VAL A 242 16.56 -7.69 4.69
N MET A 243 17.52 -6.88 5.17
CA MET A 243 18.95 -7.23 5.17
C MET A 243 19.23 -8.46 6.02
N GLU A 244 18.62 -8.58 7.20
CA GLU A 244 18.81 -9.72 8.10
C GLU A 244 18.18 -11.00 7.52
N LEU A 245 16.98 -10.90 6.94
CA LEU A 245 16.35 -12.01 6.24
C LEU A 245 17.21 -12.49 5.07
N ALA A 246 17.72 -11.56 4.25
CA ALA A 246 18.63 -11.89 3.16
C ALA A 246 19.89 -12.62 3.64
N ARG A 247 20.49 -12.15 4.76
CA ARG A 247 21.67 -12.79 5.37
C ARG A 247 21.37 -14.22 5.83
N VAL A 248 20.23 -14.45 6.47
CA VAL A 248 19.85 -15.78 6.98
C VAL A 248 19.53 -16.72 5.82
N PHE A 249 18.75 -16.27 4.84
CA PHE A 249 18.36 -17.10 3.70
C PHE A 249 19.54 -17.43 2.78
N ALA A 250 20.52 -16.55 2.65
CA ALA A 250 21.77 -16.85 1.93
C ALA A 250 22.53 -18.04 2.51
N GLN A 251 22.46 -18.25 3.83
CA GLN A 251 23.09 -19.40 4.50
C GLN A 251 22.33 -20.71 4.32
N CYS A 252 21.08 -20.65 3.89
CA CYS A 252 20.22 -21.82 3.68
C CYS A 252 19.83 -22.01 2.20
N ARG A 253 20.57 -21.38 1.27
CA ARG A 253 20.22 -21.37 -0.17
C ARG A 253 20.05 -22.77 -0.79
N ASP A 254 20.84 -23.73 -0.33
CA ASP A 254 20.78 -25.14 -0.72
C ASP A 254 19.44 -25.82 -0.41
N LYS A 255 18.68 -25.25 0.53
CA LYS A 255 17.37 -25.76 0.97
C LYS A 255 16.19 -25.05 0.28
N LEU A 256 16.47 -23.98 -0.45
CA LEU A 256 15.42 -23.18 -1.08
C LEU A 256 15.01 -23.79 -2.42
N ARG A 257 13.78 -24.24 -2.51
CA ARG A 257 13.16 -24.64 -3.77
C ARG A 257 12.98 -23.43 -4.69
N ARG A 258 12.45 -22.31 -4.15
CA ARG A 258 12.27 -21.03 -4.85
C ARG A 258 13.25 -20.02 -4.32
N GLY A 259 13.78 -19.21 -5.22
CA GLY A 259 14.69 -18.13 -4.86
C GLY A 259 14.03 -17.04 -4.04
N LEU A 260 14.83 -16.09 -3.57
CA LEU A 260 14.39 -14.90 -2.86
C LEU A 260 14.94 -13.66 -3.56
N VAL A 261 14.06 -12.72 -3.91
CA VAL A 261 14.41 -11.39 -4.42
C VAL A 261 14.16 -10.38 -3.32
N CYS A 262 15.24 -9.69 -2.90
CA CYS A 262 15.21 -8.68 -1.85
C CYS A 262 15.22 -7.29 -2.48
N GLY A 263 14.12 -6.54 -2.40
CA GLY A 263 13.96 -5.22 -2.97
C GLY A 263 14.04 -4.10 -1.94
N PHE A 264 14.85 -3.08 -2.20
CA PHE A 264 14.91 -1.83 -1.45
C PHE A 264 14.45 -0.72 -2.39
N TRP A 265 13.17 -0.38 -2.24
CA TRP A 265 12.50 0.54 -3.18
C TRP A 265 12.79 1.99 -2.83
N THR A 266 12.74 2.87 -3.82
CA THR A 266 12.91 4.32 -3.62
C THR A 266 11.71 5.10 -4.12
N GLY A 267 11.58 6.34 -3.68
CA GLY A 267 10.49 7.21 -4.10
C GLY A 267 9.11 6.71 -3.63
N HIS A 268 9.08 5.97 -2.55
CA HIS A 268 7.85 5.64 -1.83
C HIS A 268 7.24 6.94 -1.28
N GLU A 269 8.04 7.72 -0.57
CA GLU A 269 7.64 8.93 0.12
C GLU A 269 7.50 10.14 -0.82
N THR A 270 8.59 10.49 -1.46
CA THR A 270 8.67 11.73 -2.26
C THR A 270 8.42 11.51 -3.75
N GLY A 271 7.96 10.32 -4.14
CA GLY A 271 7.70 9.97 -5.53
C GLY A 271 6.47 9.09 -5.75
N THR A 272 5.83 8.65 -4.67
CA THR A 272 4.66 7.76 -4.68
C THR A 272 4.95 6.45 -5.42
N MET A 273 5.80 5.60 -4.81
CA MET A 273 6.13 4.24 -5.27
C MET A 273 6.90 4.16 -6.60
N ILE A 274 7.81 5.10 -6.89
CA ILE A 274 8.59 5.10 -8.15
C ILE A 274 9.39 3.81 -8.30
N GLY A 275 10.12 3.39 -7.26
CA GLY A 275 11.05 2.27 -7.35
C GLY A 275 10.38 0.93 -7.58
N SER A 276 9.33 0.63 -6.81
CA SER A 276 8.60 -0.64 -6.95
C SER A 276 7.82 -0.72 -8.27
N SER A 277 7.22 0.38 -8.73
CA SER A 277 6.53 0.41 -10.03
C SER A 277 7.50 0.27 -11.19
N TRP A 278 8.63 0.99 -11.15
CA TRP A 278 9.67 0.85 -12.17
C TRP A 278 10.21 -0.59 -12.25
N TYR A 279 10.44 -1.22 -11.10
CA TYR A 279 10.93 -2.61 -11.06
C TYR A 279 9.91 -3.58 -11.66
N VAL A 280 8.63 -3.41 -11.36
CA VAL A 280 7.56 -4.22 -11.95
C VAL A 280 7.50 -4.04 -13.47
N ASP A 281 7.49 -2.81 -13.94
CA ASP A 281 7.35 -2.49 -15.37
C ASP A 281 8.53 -3.03 -16.21
N HIS A 282 9.78 -2.94 -15.67
CA HIS A 282 10.99 -3.35 -16.39
C HIS A 282 11.36 -4.82 -16.21
N ASN A 283 10.69 -5.55 -15.30
CA ASN A 283 10.89 -6.99 -15.09
C ASN A 283 9.58 -7.77 -15.27
N TRP A 284 8.67 -7.22 -16.08
CA TRP A 284 7.30 -7.70 -16.20
C TRP A 284 7.19 -9.20 -16.49
N ASP A 285 7.86 -9.67 -17.55
CA ASP A 285 7.76 -11.08 -17.99
C ASP A 285 8.29 -12.04 -16.92
N ARG A 286 9.46 -11.75 -16.37
CA ARG A 286 10.07 -12.54 -15.30
C ARG A 286 9.18 -12.61 -14.06
N LEU A 287 8.64 -11.47 -13.63
CA LEU A 287 7.77 -11.39 -12.46
C LEU A 287 6.43 -12.12 -12.72
N ARG A 288 5.87 -11.93 -13.91
CA ARG A 288 4.60 -12.56 -14.27
C ARG A 288 4.73 -14.09 -14.33
N GLU A 289 5.84 -14.61 -14.80
CA GLU A 289 6.06 -16.04 -14.91
C GLU A 289 6.48 -16.67 -13.58
N HIS A 290 7.40 -16.04 -12.85
CA HIS A 290 8.12 -16.69 -11.76
C HIS A 290 7.86 -16.13 -10.35
N ALA A 291 7.38 -14.88 -10.19
CA ALA A 291 7.13 -14.37 -8.85
C ALA A 291 5.92 -15.07 -8.21
N VAL A 292 6.10 -15.61 -7.01
CA VAL A 292 5.06 -16.38 -6.29
C VAL A 292 4.22 -15.48 -5.41
N ALA A 293 4.87 -14.66 -4.57
CA ALA A 293 4.24 -13.73 -3.64
C ALA A 293 5.19 -12.57 -3.36
N TYR A 294 4.64 -11.47 -2.83
CA TYR A 294 5.40 -10.33 -2.35
C TYR A 294 5.15 -10.13 -0.85
N LEU A 295 6.21 -10.22 -0.04
CA LEU A 295 6.21 -9.81 1.36
C LEU A 295 6.68 -8.36 1.45
N GLN A 296 5.78 -7.44 1.76
CA GLN A 296 6.13 -6.05 2.06
C GLN A 296 6.49 -5.91 3.54
N ILE A 297 7.64 -5.30 3.83
CA ILE A 297 8.07 -4.98 5.18
C ILE A 297 8.19 -3.46 5.29
N ASP A 298 7.25 -2.89 6.03
CA ASP A 298 7.18 -1.47 6.31
C ASP A 298 6.76 -1.26 7.76
N GLN A 299 7.47 -0.39 8.47
CA GLN A 299 7.24 -0.01 9.86
C GLN A 299 7.07 -1.19 10.85
N PRO A 300 7.95 -2.20 10.83
CA PRO A 300 7.92 -3.25 11.84
C PRO A 300 8.25 -2.69 13.23
N ALA A 301 7.67 -3.30 14.26
CA ALA A 301 8.05 -3.10 15.66
C ALA A 301 7.93 -1.66 16.20
N CYS A 302 6.93 -0.91 15.79
CA CYS A 302 6.61 0.38 16.41
C CYS A 302 6.38 0.22 17.91
N ALA A 303 7.04 1.05 18.72
CA ALA A 303 6.91 1.05 20.18
C ALA A 303 5.45 1.28 20.61
N GLY A 304 5.00 0.59 21.66
CA GLY A 304 3.62 0.66 22.14
C GLY A 304 2.64 -0.26 21.41
N THR A 305 3.05 -0.92 20.33
CA THR A 305 2.21 -1.94 19.68
C THR A 305 2.27 -3.25 20.47
N SER A 306 1.12 -3.89 20.65
CA SER A 306 0.99 -5.13 21.45
C SER A 306 0.22 -6.24 20.75
N ARG A 307 -0.42 -5.92 19.62
CA ARG A 307 -1.20 -6.82 18.79
C ARG A 307 -0.47 -7.06 17.47
N TRP A 308 -0.89 -8.08 16.73
CA TRP A 308 -0.40 -8.36 15.38
C TRP A 308 -1.47 -8.04 14.34
N SER A 309 -1.08 -7.36 13.28
CA SER A 309 -1.94 -7.07 12.13
C SER A 309 -1.32 -7.62 10.86
N ALA A 310 -2.04 -8.48 10.16
CA ALA A 310 -1.65 -8.95 8.83
C ALA A 310 -2.65 -8.46 7.77
N ALA A 311 -2.13 -7.98 6.66
CA ALA A 311 -2.89 -7.63 5.47
C ALA A 311 -2.41 -8.49 4.30
N SER A 312 -3.29 -9.31 3.72
CA SER A 312 -2.91 -10.17 2.60
C SER A 312 -4.01 -10.31 1.57
N ASN A 313 -3.64 -10.71 0.34
CA ASN A 313 -4.58 -11.36 -0.53
C ASN A 313 -5.05 -12.66 0.12
N VAL A 314 -6.32 -13.01 -0.07
CA VAL A 314 -6.96 -14.04 0.76
C VAL A 314 -6.44 -15.44 0.51
N GLU A 315 -5.91 -15.74 -0.68
CA GLU A 315 -5.26 -17.01 -0.99
C GLU A 315 -4.05 -17.32 -0.10
N LEU A 316 -3.45 -16.29 0.53
CA LEU A 316 -2.31 -16.43 1.45
C LEU A 316 -2.76 -16.55 2.91
N LYS A 317 -4.02 -16.27 3.24
CA LYS A 317 -4.51 -16.10 4.62
C LYS A 317 -4.27 -17.32 5.50
N ARG A 318 -4.66 -18.50 5.04
CA ARG A 318 -4.59 -19.73 5.84
C ARG A 318 -3.16 -20.08 6.25
N PHE A 319 -2.21 -19.99 5.32
CA PHE A 319 -0.82 -20.36 5.63
C PHE A 319 -0.16 -19.35 6.57
N HIS A 320 -0.31 -18.04 6.31
CA HIS A 320 0.35 -17.05 7.17
C HIS A 320 -0.23 -17.03 8.58
N GLN A 321 -1.55 -17.21 8.77
CA GLN A 321 -2.15 -17.32 10.09
C GLN A 321 -1.63 -18.56 10.86
N ALA A 322 -1.36 -19.67 10.18
CA ALA A 322 -0.74 -20.83 10.81
C ALA A 322 0.70 -20.52 11.26
N ALA A 323 1.48 -19.80 10.46
CA ALA A 323 2.83 -19.35 10.82
C ALA A 323 2.81 -18.36 12.00
N GLU A 324 1.91 -17.39 11.99
CA GLU A 324 1.70 -16.43 13.08
C GLU A 324 1.39 -17.14 14.40
N LYS A 325 0.46 -18.08 14.38
CA LYS A 325 0.08 -18.86 15.56
C LYS A 325 1.27 -19.63 16.15
N ARG A 326 2.12 -20.23 15.28
CA ARG A 326 3.32 -20.95 15.72
C ARG A 326 4.35 -20.04 16.41
N VAL A 327 4.52 -18.82 15.87
CA VAL A 327 5.59 -17.90 16.33
C VAL A 327 5.12 -17.01 17.48
N LEU A 328 3.90 -16.44 17.37
CA LEU A 328 3.39 -15.43 18.30
C LEU A 328 2.57 -16.03 19.46
N GLY A 329 2.21 -17.33 19.39
CA GLY A 329 1.46 -18.01 20.43
C GLY A 329 0.09 -17.37 20.69
N ALA A 330 -0.11 -16.86 21.90
CA ALA A 330 -1.36 -16.25 22.34
C ALA A 330 -1.48 -14.74 22.03
N ARG A 331 -0.52 -14.13 21.35
CA ARG A 331 -0.60 -12.70 21.00
C ARG A 331 -1.83 -12.43 20.12
N PRO A 332 -2.67 -11.44 20.45
CA PRO A 332 -3.84 -11.11 19.63
C PRO A 332 -3.43 -10.73 18.22
N ALA A 333 -3.99 -11.45 17.23
CA ALA A 333 -3.74 -11.24 15.83
C ALA A 333 -5.05 -11.05 15.06
N PHE A 334 -5.05 -10.14 14.09
CA PHE A 334 -6.19 -9.91 13.21
C PHE A 334 -5.74 -9.78 11.75
N TRP A 335 -6.62 -10.14 10.86
CA TRP A 335 -6.41 -10.10 9.43
C TRP A 335 -7.33 -9.08 8.76
N ARG A 336 -6.83 -8.45 7.72
CA ARG A 336 -7.61 -7.65 6.77
C ARG A 336 -7.20 -8.00 5.34
N ARG A 337 -8.12 -7.81 4.40
CA ARG A 337 -7.77 -7.91 2.98
C ARG A 337 -6.72 -6.85 2.64
N ALA A 338 -5.71 -7.24 1.87
CA ALA A 338 -4.75 -6.28 1.33
C ALA A 338 -5.45 -5.33 0.35
N VAL A 339 -5.16 -4.05 0.48
CA VAL A 339 -5.54 -3.00 -0.46
C VAL A 339 -4.28 -2.43 -1.10
N LYS A 340 -4.43 -1.75 -2.25
CA LYS A 340 -3.29 -1.13 -2.91
C LYS A 340 -2.77 0.04 -2.09
N ASN A 341 -1.77 -0.24 -1.27
CA ASN A 341 -1.11 0.69 -0.36
C ASN A 341 0.37 0.31 -0.24
N GLY A 342 1.22 1.23 0.21
CA GLY A 342 2.65 0.99 0.26
C GLY A 342 3.19 0.60 -1.12
N ASP A 343 4.19 -0.26 -1.18
CA ASP A 343 4.80 -0.71 -2.44
C ASP A 343 4.02 -1.84 -3.14
N ALA A 344 2.67 -1.80 -3.10
CA ALA A 344 1.78 -2.77 -3.74
C ALA A 344 1.71 -2.64 -5.28
N SER A 345 2.80 -2.24 -5.93
CA SER A 345 2.91 -2.13 -7.39
C SER A 345 2.69 -3.47 -8.12
N PHE A 346 2.82 -4.57 -7.40
CA PHE A 346 2.68 -5.95 -7.90
C PHE A 346 1.23 -6.40 -8.14
N PHE A 347 0.23 -5.64 -7.69
CA PHE A 347 -1.18 -6.05 -7.81
C PHE A 347 -1.69 -6.14 -9.26
N GLY A 348 -1.30 -5.18 -10.11
CA GLY A 348 -1.64 -5.24 -11.53
C GLY A 348 -1.09 -6.49 -12.22
N LEU A 349 0.14 -6.86 -11.85
CA LEU A 349 0.80 -8.08 -12.32
C LEU A 349 0.11 -9.37 -11.83
N GLY A 350 -0.65 -9.28 -10.74
CA GLY A 350 -1.32 -10.42 -10.12
C GLY A 350 -0.43 -11.26 -9.22
N VAL A 351 0.60 -10.66 -8.62
CA VAL A 351 1.39 -11.29 -7.56
C VAL A 351 0.70 -10.98 -6.22
N PRO A 352 0.25 -12.00 -5.47
CA PRO A 352 -0.40 -11.79 -4.20
C PRO A 352 0.57 -11.22 -3.17
N MET A 353 0.07 -10.30 -2.34
CA MET A 353 0.86 -9.58 -1.37
C MET A 353 0.49 -9.99 0.06
N LEU A 354 1.49 -9.97 0.93
CA LEU A 354 1.39 -10.08 2.38
C LEU A 354 2.19 -8.95 3.01
N ALA A 355 1.57 -8.21 3.93
CA ALA A 355 2.22 -7.24 4.80
C ALA A 355 1.75 -7.48 6.23
N ALA A 356 2.66 -7.43 7.20
CA ALA A 356 2.31 -7.69 8.59
C ALA A 356 3.19 -6.89 9.53
N GLN A 357 2.60 -6.39 10.61
CA GLN A 357 3.29 -5.53 11.57
C GLN A 357 2.60 -5.52 12.94
N GLY A 358 3.24 -4.92 13.93
CA GLY A 358 2.63 -4.62 15.22
C GLY A 358 1.46 -3.64 15.08
N ALA A 359 0.47 -3.76 15.96
CA ALA A 359 -0.68 -2.85 15.98
C ALA A 359 -0.98 -2.35 17.39
N PHE A 360 -1.41 -1.09 17.48
CA PHE A 360 -1.91 -0.49 18.70
C PHE A 360 -3.27 -1.08 19.11
N THR A 361 -3.62 -0.94 20.37
CA THR A 361 -4.97 -1.26 20.84
C THR A 361 -5.98 -0.26 20.33
N GLU A 362 -7.27 -0.63 20.32
CA GLU A 362 -8.34 0.28 19.92
C GLU A 362 -8.43 1.51 20.84
N ASP A 363 -8.16 1.31 22.13
CA ASP A 363 -8.17 2.41 23.09
C ASP A 363 -7.03 3.40 22.86
N GLU A 364 -5.84 2.91 22.47
CA GLU A 364 -4.75 3.79 22.10
C GLU A 364 -5.05 4.55 20.79
N LEU A 365 -5.62 3.87 19.79
CA LEU A 365 -6.04 4.51 18.55
C LEU A 365 -7.09 5.60 18.77
N LYS A 366 -8.07 5.39 19.68
CA LYS A 366 -9.05 6.43 20.04
C LYS A 366 -8.42 7.65 20.69
N LYS A 367 -7.41 7.46 21.55
CA LYS A 367 -6.70 8.56 22.22
C LYS A 367 -5.81 9.35 21.27
N THR A 368 -5.32 8.72 20.20
CA THR A 368 -4.33 9.28 19.29
C THR A 368 -4.90 9.68 17.92
N ALA A 369 -6.19 9.91 17.81
CA ALA A 369 -6.84 10.23 16.53
C ALA A 369 -6.42 9.26 15.41
N LEU A 370 -6.50 7.95 15.71
CA LEU A 370 -6.19 6.85 14.79
C LEU A 370 -4.73 6.81 14.30
N ALA A 371 -3.76 7.30 15.07
CA ALA A 371 -2.33 7.24 14.74
C ALA A 371 -1.79 5.80 14.78
N ASN A 372 -2.22 4.95 13.86
CA ASN A 372 -1.89 3.50 13.84
C ASN A 372 -0.45 3.18 13.43
N LEU A 373 0.32 4.19 12.97
CA LEU A 373 1.75 4.11 12.68
C LEU A 373 2.59 4.87 13.73
N GLY A 374 1.95 5.29 14.81
CA GLY A 374 2.53 6.10 15.88
C GLY A 374 2.37 7.61 15.63
N TRP A 375 2.27 8.38 16.72
CA TRP A 375 2.09 9.84 16.63
C TRP A 375 3.29 10.55 15.97
N TRP A 376 4.47 9.92 15.99
CA TRP A 376 5.73 10.41 15.42
C TRP A 376 5.88 10.17 13.92
N HIS A 377 5.00 9.35 13.34
CA HIS A 377 5.09 8.98 11.92
C HIS A 377 5.12 10.21 11.02
N HIS A 378 6.03 10.19 10.05
CA HIS A 378 6.27 11.30 9.13
C HIS A 378 6.65 12.63 9.83
N SER A 379 7.41 12.57 10.91
CA SER A 379 7.97 13.75 11.56
C SER A 379 9.43 13.53 11.95
N VAL A 380 10.13 14.58 12.35
CA VAL A 380 11.51 14.47 12.85
C VAL A 380 11.62 13.70 14.16
N GLU A 381 10.49 13.51 14.84
CA GLU A 381 10.37 12.74 16.09
C GLU A 381 10.44 11.22 15.88
N ASN A 382 10.53 10.75 14.64
CA ASN A 382 10.67 9.33 14.32
C ASN A 382 12.09 8.83 14.56
N THR A 383 12.47 8.74 15.83
CA THR A 383 13.78 8.39 16.35
C THR A 383 13.85 6.92 16.79
N ILE A 384 15.03 6.42 17.11
CA ILE A 384 15.27 4.99 17.39
C ILE A 384 14.53 4.48 18.64
N ASP A 385 14.21 5.35 19.58
CA ASP A 385 13.42 5.04 20.78
C ASP A 385 11.93 4.75 20.48
N LYS A 386 11.50 4.98 19.25
CA LYS A 386 10.17 4.62 18.75
C LYS A 386 10.07 3.16 18.31
N LEU A 387 11.13 2.37 18.51
CA LEU A 387 11.17 0.95 18.17
C LEU A 387 11.19 0.07 19.42
N ASP A 388 10.41 -1.01 19.37
CA ASP A 388 10.50 -2.14 20.32
C ASP A 388 11.38 -3.23 19.70
N PHE A 389 12.65 -3.31 20.13
CA PHE A 389 13.61 -4.29 19.62
C PHE A 389 13.26 -5.74 20.02
N ALA A 390 12.59 -5.95 21.15
CA ALA A 390 12.12 -7.28 21.53
C ALA A 390 11.03 -7.75 20.58
N PHE A 391 10.06 -6.88 20.28
CA PHE A 391 9.01 -7.21 19.31
C PHE A 391 9.54 -7.31 17.87
N MET A 392 10.63 -6.59 17.53
CA MET A 392 11.31 -6.73 16.23
C MET A 392 11.84 -8.15 16.00
N GLN A 393 12.29 -8.84 17.03
CA GLN A 393 12.71 -10.24 16.91
C GLN A 393 11.53 -11.15 16.56
N ASP A 394 10.33 -10.90 17.12
CA ASP A 394 9.14 -11.66 16.76
C ASP A 394 8.71 -11.36 15.32
N HIS A 395 8.79 -10.09 14.87
CA HIS A 395 8.56 -9.74 13.47
C HIS A 395 9.49 -10.52 12.53
N LEU A 396 10.79 -10.52 12.81
CA LEU A 396 11.77 -11.27 12.00
C LEU A 396 11.47 -12.77 11.97
N ARG A 397 11.09 -13.37 13.10
CA ARG A 397 10.72 -14.79 13.17
C ARG A 397 9.47 -15.10 12.33
N VAL A 398 8.47 -14.24 12.38
CA VAL A 398 7.24 -14.38 11.58
C VAL A 398 7.55 -14.22 10.09
N TYR A 399 8.29 -13.18 9.70
CA TYR A 399 8.68 -12.96 8.31
C TYR A 399 9.54 -14.11 7.77
N ALA A 400 10.48 -14.61 8.56
CA ALA A 400 11.28 -15.77 8.20
C ALA A 400 10.40 -17.03 8.02
N ALA A 401 9.39 -17.23 8.87
CA ALA A 401 8.46 -18.36 8.74
C ALA A 401 7.61 -18.25 7.45
N TYR A 402 7.13 -17.06 7.09
CA TYR A 402 6.42 -16.84 5.83
C TYR A 402 7.29 -17.16 4.62
N LEU A 403 8.48 -16.56 4.58
CA LEU A 403 9.42 -16.76 3.47
C LEU A 403 9.88 -18.21 3.38
N TRP A 404 10.18 -18.85 4.52
CA TRP A 404 10.61 -20.23 4.55
C TRP A 404 9.55 -21.15 3.93
N GLU A 405 8.29 -21.04 4.34
CA GLU A 405 7.21 -21.85 3.82
C GLU A 405 6.98 -21.62 2.30
N LEU A 406 6.98 -20.35 1.87
CA LEU A 406 6.83 -20.02 0.45
C LEU A 406 8.02 -20.48 -0.39
N CYS A 407 9.25 -20.42 0.13
CA CYS A 407 10.44 -20.81 -0.60
C CYS A 407 10.70 -22.32 -0.58
N THR A 408 10.20 -23.09 0.39
CA THR A 408 10.52 -24.52 0.53
C THR A 408 9.37 -25.48 0.22
N ALA A 409 8.11 -25.03 0.33
CA ALA A 409 6.95 -25.89 0.06
C ALA A 409 6.97 -26.47 -1.36
N VAL A 410 6.78 -27.79 -1.49
CA VAL A 410 6.71 -28.44 -2.80
C VAL A 410 5.48 -27.94 -3.57
N VAL A 411 4.31 -27.99 -2.96
CA VAL A 411 3.06 -27.39 -3.47
C VAL A 411 2.79 -26.08 -2.72
N LEU A 412 2.57 -24.98 -3.45
CA LEU A 412 2.30 -23.67 -2.87
C LEU A 412 1.15 -23.72 -1.85
N PRO A 413 1.28 -23.01 -0.69
CA PRO A 413 0.28 -23.05 0.37
C PRO A 413 -0.90 -22.10 0.10
N PHE A 414 -1.34 -21.99 -1.15
CA PHE A 414 -2.46 -21.14 -1.55
C PHE A 414 -3.79 -21.88 -1.41
N GLU A 415 -4.86 -21.09 -1.18
CA GLU A 415 -6.24 -21.57 -1.07
C GLU A 415 -7.19 -20.67 -1.87
N PHE A 416 -7.97 -21.27 -2.76
CA PHE A 416 -8.83 -20.51 -3.68
C PHE A 416 -10.32 -20.56 -3.35
N VAL A 417 -10.75 -21.40 -2.41
CA VAL A 417 -12.13 -21.40 -1.91
C VAL A 417 -12.44 -20.04 -1.27
N SER A 418 -11.57 -19.56 -0.38
CA SER A 418 -11.74 -18.25 0.26
C SER A 418 -11.71 -17.08 -0.73
N VAL A 419 -10.97 -17.21 -1.84
CA VAL A 419 -11.01 -16.23 -2.95
C VAL A 419 -12.40 -16.20 -3.58
N ALA A 420 -12.95 -17.36 -3.91
CA ALA A 420 -14.29 -17.46 -4.49
C ALA A 420 -15.37 -16.92 -3.56
N ASP A 421 -15.28 -17.23 -2.26
CA ASP A 421 -16.20 -16.75 -1.24
C ASP A 421 -16.22 -15.21 -1.17
N GLN A 422 -15.06 -14.53 -1.22
CA GLN A 422 -15.00 -13.06 -1.27
C GLN A 422 -15.70 -12.48 -2.51
N PHE A 423 -15.58 -13.13 -3.68
CA PHE A 423 -16.29 -12.68 -4.89
C PHE A 423 -17.80 -12.87 -4.74
N ILE A 424 -18.25 -14.00 -4.19
CA ILE A 424 -19.67 -14.27 -3.95
C ILE A 424 -20.23 -13.23 -2.97
N GLU A 425 -19.61 -13.05 -1.81
CA GLU A 425 -20.03 -12.09 -0.79
C GLU A 425 -20.16 -10.68 -1.37
N ARG A 426 -19.13 -10.21 -2.11
CA ARG A 426 -19.14 -8.88 -2.71
C ARG A 426 -20.21 -8.71 -3.77
N LEU A 427 -20.41 -9.68 -4.64
CA LEU A 427 -21.45 -9.61 -5.67
C LEU A 427 -22.85 -9.64 -5.07
N GLU A 428 -23.08 -10.44 -4.01
CA GLU A 428 -24.37 -10.44 -3.30
C GLU A 428 -24.61 -9.10 -2.56
N GLU A 429 -23.59 -8.53 -1.91
CA GLU A 429 -23.65 -7.21 -1.26
C GLU A 429 -24.06 -6.10 -2.24
N LEU A 430 -23.59 -6.19 -3.47
CA LEU A 430 -23.83 -5.17 -4.51
C LEU A 430 -25.17 -5.34 -5.25
N LYS A 431 -25.90 -6.46 -5.09
CA LYS A 431 -27.17 -6.71 -5.79
C LYS A 431 -28.26 -5.66 -5.53
N PRO A 432 -28.49 -5.21 -4.30
CA PRO A 432 -29.45 -4.16 -4.06
C PRO A 432 -29.07 -2.87 -4.81
N GLY A 433 -29.92 -2.43 -5.73
CA GLY A 433 -29.69 -1.26 -6.58
C GLY A 433 -28.85 -1.51 -7.84
N ALA A 434 -28.55 -2.78 -8.14
CA ALA A 434 -27.84 -3.19 -9.36
C ALA A 434 -28.74 -3.77 -10.46
N GLU A 435 -30.07 -3.55 -10.39
CA GLU A 435 -31.06 -4.15 -11.30
C GLU A 435 -30.76 -3.84 -12.76
N ALA A 436 -30.37 -2.60 -13.07
CA ALA A 436 -30.03 -2.17 -14.44
C ALA A 436 -28.75 -2.87 -14.97
N VAL A 437 -27.84 -3.26 -14.09
CA VAL A 437 -26.58 -3.92 -14.47
C VAL A 437 -26.72 -5.44 -14.51
N GLY A 438 -27.50 -6.03 -13.63
CA GLY A 438 -27.78 -7.48 -13.56
C GLY A 438 -26.59 -8.32 -13.11
N LEU A 439 -26.41 -8.51 -11.81
CA LEU A 439 -25.24 -9.24 -11.25
C LEU A 439 -25.43 -10.76 -11.15
N ASP A 440 -26.64 -11.30 -11.37
CA ASP A 440 -26.94 -12.72 -11.14
C ASP A 440 -26.05 -13.68 -11.95
N GLY A 441 -25.75 -13.31 -13.21
CA GLY A 441 -24.86 -14.09 -14.07
C GLY A 441 -23.43 -14.16 -13.53
N ALA A 442 -22.88 -13.04 -13.06
CA ALA A 442 -21.55 -12.98 -12.46
C ALA A 442 -21.50 -13.75 -11.11
N ALA A 443 -22.54 -13.58 -10.26
CA ALA A 443 -22.66 -14.32 -9.01
C ALA A 443 -22.82 -15.85 -9.24
N GLY A 444 -23.55 -16.25 -10.29
CA GLY A 444 -23.64 -17.64 -10.71
C GLY A 444 -22.27 -18.23 -11.09
N ARG A 445 -21.47 -17.50 -11.88
CA ARG A 445 -20.10 -17.91 -12.26
C ARG A 445 -19.16 -17.96 -11.05
N ALA A 446 -19.29 -17.05 -10.09
CA ALA A 446 -18.52 -17.09 -8.84
C ALA A 446 -18.80 -18.38 -8.05
N ARG A 447 -20.07 -18.83 -7.96
CA ARG A 447 -20.41 -20.11 -7.29
C ARG A 447 -19.87 -21.32 -8.04
N VAL A 448 -19.88 -21.31 -9.37
CA VAL A 448 -19.30 -22.41 -10.18
C VAL A 448 -17.78 -22.42 -10.05
N PHE A 449 -17.13 -21.24 -10.02
CA PHE A 449 -15.70 -21.13 -9.72
C PHE A 449 -15.37 -21.67 -8.32
N ARG A 450 -16.20 -21.38 -7.31
CA ARG A 450 -16.04 -21.92 -5.94
C ARG A 450 -16.00 -23.45 -5.91
N ALA A 451 -16.92 -24.09 -6.63
CA ALA A 451 -16.94 -25.56 -6.72
C ALA A 451 -15.70 -26.15 -7.43
N ALA A 452 -15.14 -25.44 -8.40
CA ALA A 452 -13.86 -25.82 -9.02
C ALA A 452 -12.68 -25.59 -8.04
N ALA A 453 -12.67 -24.47 -7.32
CA ALA A 453 -11.66 -24.15 -6.30
C ALA A 453 -11.60 -25.21 -5.18
N GLU A 454 -12.76 -25.72 -4.72
CA GLU A 454 -12.81 -26.83 -3.74
C GLU A 454 -12.10 -28.09 -4.24
N ARG A 455 -12.24 -28.42 -5.52
CA ARG A 455 -11.54 -29.57 -6.10
C ARG A 455 -10.04 -29.33 -6.22
N LEU A 456 -9.63 -28.11 -6.60
CA LEU A 456 -8.22 -27.74 -6.67
C LEU A 456 -7.56 -27.78 -5.29
N ASP A 457 -8.19 -27.15 -4.29
CA ASP A 457 -7.65 -27.05 -2.93
C ASP A 457 -7.53 -28.44 -2.30
N ARG A 458 -8.51 -29.33 -2.52
CA ARG A 458 -8.46 -30.74 -2.10
C ARG A 458 -7.33 -31.50 -2.78
N SER A 459 -7.20 -31.39 -4.10
CA SER A 459 -6.10 -32.01 -4.84
C SER A 459 -4.74 -31.53 -4.34
N ALA A 460 -4.60 -30.21 -4.08
CA ALA A 460 -3.37 -29.67 -3.53
C ALA A 460 -3.05 -30.18 -2.12
N GLU A 461 -4.06 -30.35 -1.25
CA GLU A 461 -3.88 -30.97 0.08
C GLU A 461 -3.45 -32.44 -0.01
N ASP A 462 -4.07 -33.23 -0.90
CA ASP A 462 -3.71 -34.62 -1.13
C ASP A 462 -2.24 -34.75 -1.61
N TRP A 463 -1.82 -33.88 -2.52
CA TRP A 463 -0.44 -33.88 -3.00
C TRP A 463 0.55 -33.39 -1.94
N ARG A 464 0.22 -32.37 -1.15
CA ARG A 464 1.06 -31.95 0.00
C ARG A 464 1.28 -33.11 0.99
N ALA A 465 0.22 -33.87 1.29
CA ALA A 465 0.31 -35.02 2.19
C ALA A 465 1.20 -36.14 1.60
N ARG A 466 1.10 -36.40 0.30
CA ARG A 466 1.96 -37.38 -0.39
C ARG A 466 3.43 -36.95 -0.34
N TYR A 467 3.74 -35.69 -0.67
CA TYR A 467 5.12 -35.18 -0.63
C TYR A 467 5.70 -35.14 0.79
N ALA A 468 4.89 -34.93 1.79
CA ALA A 468 5.32 -34.97 3.20
C ALA A 468 5.68 -36.41 3.64
N SER A 469 5.08 -37.44 3.04
CA SER A 469 5.31 -38.84 3.38
C SER A 469 6.40 -39.56 2.52
N SER A 470 6.82 -38.96 1.40
CA SER A 470 7.79 -39.55 0.47
C SER A 470 8.73 -38.49 -0.10
N SER A 471 10.02 -38.61 0.21
CA SER A 471 11.07 -37.73 -0.31
C SER A 471 11.51 -38.03 -1.74
N ALA A 472 11.01 -39.12 -2.37
CA ALA A 472 11.39 -39.56 -3.70
C ALA A 472 10.23 -39.46 -4.71
N ALA A 473 9.17 -38.73 -4.41
CA ALA A 473 8.04 -38.57 -5.30
C ALA A 473 8.39 -37.68 -6.51
N ASP A 474 7.93 -38.08 -7.68
CA ASP A 474 7.96 -37.23 -8.88
C ASP A 474 7.17 -35.92 -8.61
N GLU A 475 7.81 -34.78 -8.82
CA GLU A 475 7.25 -33.47 -8.51
C GLU A 475 6.43 -32.83 -9.66
N THR A 476 6.22 -33.54 -10.76
CA THR A 476 5.46 -33.06 -11.93
C THR A 476 4.06 -32.57 -11.54
N ALA A 477 3.38 -33.27 -10.62
CA ALA A 477 2.07 -32.83 -10.14
C ALA A 477 2.13 -31.52 -9.36
N ALA A 478 3.20 -31.31 -8.57
CA ALA A 478 3.41 -30.04 -7.88
C ALA A 478 3.67 -28.89 -8.85
N GLU A 479 4.44 -29.11 -9.90
CA GLU A 479 4.71 -28.10 -10.93
C GLU A 479 3.42 -27.67 -11.64
N ILE A 480 2.58 -28.64 -12.02
CA ILE A 480 1.27 -28.39 -12.65
C ILE A 480 0.35 -27.58 -11.71
N LEU A 481 0.24 -27.99 -10.43
CA LEU A 481 -0.57 -27.29 -9.43
C LEU A 481 -0.06 -25.87 -9.18
N ASN A 482 1.25 -25.70 -8.99
CA ASN A 482 1.87 -24.41 -8.74
C ASN A 482 1.68 -23.44 -9.93
N ALA A 483 1.82 -23.95 -11.16
CA ALA A 483 1.56 -23.15 -12.36
C ALA A 483 0.10 -22.70 -12.42
N CYS A 484 -0.85 -23.58 -12.12
CA CYS A 484 -2.28 -23.25 -12.04
C CYS A 484 -2.51 -22.15 -10.98
N MET A 485 -2.03 -22.33 -9.74
CA MET A 485 -2.21 -21.39 -8.64
C MET A 485 -1.64 -20.01 -8.96
N LYS A 486 -0.43 -19.93 -9.53
CA LYS A 486 0.15 -18.66 -10.00
C LYS A 486 -0.74 -18.00 -11.05
N ARG A 487 -1.20 -18.75 -12.06
CA ARG A 487 -2.06 -18.22 -13.12
C ARG A 487 -3.41 -17.74 -12.60
N LEU A 488 -4.02 -18.42 -11.63
CA LEU A 488 -5.23 -17.97 -10.97
C LEU A 488 -5.01 -16.62 -10.26
N SER A 489 -3.92 -16.49 -9.48
CA SER A 489 -3.60 -15.21 -8.84
C SER A 489 -3.36 -14.10 -9.87
N ARG A 490 -2.71 -14.38 -11.02
CA ARG A 490 -2.53 -13.41 -12.12
C ARG A 490 -3.84 -12.85 -12.66
N ALA A 491 -4.92 -13.64 -12.63
CA ALA A 491 -6.25 -13.21 -13.09
C ALA A 491 -7.06 -12.55 -11.96
N LEU A 492 -7.05 -13.13 -10.77
CA LEU A 492 -7.97 -12.79 -9.68
C LEU A 492 -7.50 -11.59 -8.82
N VAL A 493 -6.18 -11.45 -8.58
CA VAL A 493 -5.66 -10.33 -7.77
C VAL A 493 -5.93 -8.97 -8.42
N PRO A 494 -5.66 -8.74 -9.72
CA PRO A 494 -6.02 -7.49 -10.37
C PRO A 494 -7.54 -7.25 -10.39
N LEU A 495 -8.33 -8.29 -10.63
CA LEU A 495 -9.79 -8.20 -10.65
C LEU A 495 -10.35 -7.75 -9.29
N ALA A 496 -9.81 -8.31 -8.21
CA ALA A 496 -10.23 -8.03 -6.84
C ALA A 496 -9.75 -6.67 -6.32
N SER A 497 -8.63 -6.13 -6.84
CA SER A 497 -7.88 -5.07 -6.14
C SER A 497 -7.59 -3.82 -6.98
N THR A 498 -7.87 -3.81 -8.30
CA THR A 498 -7.61 -2.66 -9.17
C THR A 498 -8.81 -2.31 -10.05
N ALA A 499 -9.02 -1.02 -10.31
CA ALA A 499 -9.98 -0.54 -11.31
C ALA A 499 -9.32 -0.42 -12.70
N LYS A 500 -8.06 0.07 -12.76
CA LYS A 500 -7.29 0.24 -14.01
C LYS A 500 -6.73 -1.07 -14.59
N GLY A 501 -6.87 -2.19 -13.86
CA GLY A 501 -6.48 -3.52 -14.32
C GLY A 501 -4.98 -3.81 -14.24
N ALA A 502 -4.47 -4.64 -15.18
CA ALA A 502 -3.12 -5.18 -15.12
C ALA A 502 -2.01 -4.16 -15.39
N TYR A 503 -2.21 -3.25 -16.34
CA TYR A 503 -1.15 -2.39 -16.88
C TYR A 503 -1.22 -0.95 -16.38
N GLY A 504 -2.32 -0.55 -15.75
CA GLY A 504 -2.50 0.76 -15.17
C GLY A 504 -2.36 0.74 -13.65
N HIS A 505 -1.92 1.84 -13.09
CA HIS A 505 -1.95 2.04 -11.65
C HIS A 505 -3.09 2.97 -11.27
N ASP A 506 -3.98 2.50 -10.37
CA ASP A 506 -4.94 3.41 -9.74
C ASP A 506 -4.18 4.45 -8.91
N PRO A 507 -4.70 5.69 -8.81
CA PRO A 507 -4.09 6.72 -7.98
C PRO A 507 -3.93 6.27 -6.52
N TYR A 508 -2.86 6.67 -5.86
CA TYR A 508 -2.64 6.37 -4.46
C TYR A 508 -3.73 6.98 -3.57
N GLY A 509 -4.23 6.18 -2.66
CA GLY A 509 -5.33 6.60 -1.78
C GLY A 509 -6.70 6.66 -2.45
N TYR A 510 -6.84 6.18 -3.68
CA TYR A 510 -8.10 6.12 -4.40
C TYR A 510 -9.15 5.31 -3.62
N THR A 511 -10.21 5.98 -3.18
CA THR A 511 -11.22 5.42 -2.28
C THR A 511 -11.81 4.07 -2.72
N PRO A 512 -12.15 3.85 -4.02
CA PRO A 512 -12.66 2.56 -4.49
C PRO A 512 -11.76 1.37 -4.19
N GLN A 513 -10.45 1.55 -4.07
CA GLN A 513 -9.50 0.46 -3.76
C GLN A 513 -9.70 -0.13 -2.35
N GLY A 514 -10.32 0.61 -1.43
CA GLY A 514 -10.71 0.10 -0.11
C GLY A 514 -11.72 -1.05 -0.18
N THR A 515 -12.43 -1.18 -1.31
CA THR A 515 -13.44 -2.22 -1.54
C THR A 515 -12.93 -3.31 -2.47
N MET A 516 -13.53 -4.48 -2.41
CA MET A 516 -13.29 -5.54 -3.37
C MET A 516 -14.02 -5.25 -4.69
N ILE A 517 -13.42 -5.62 -5.81
CA ILE A 517 -13.90 -5.33 -7.17
C ILE A 517 -14.11 -3.81 -7.35
N PRO A 518 -13.04 -3.00 -7.31
CA PRO A 518 -13.13 -1.54 -7.40
C PRO A 518 -13.83 -1.04 -8.66
N SER A 519 -13.81 -1.83 -9.74
CA SER A 519 -14.51 -1.52 -10.99
C SER A 519 -16.04 -1.49 -10.86
N LEU A 520 -16.61 -2.07 -9.81
CA LEU A 520 -18.05 -2.05 -9.48
C LEU A 520 -18.39 -1.10 -8.32
N TYR A 521 -17.44 -0.28 -7.87
CA TYR A 521 -17.61 0.63 -6.72
C TYR A 521 -18.84 1.55 -6.85
N ASP A 522 -19.10 2.06 -8.04
CA ASP A 522 -20.15 3.05 -8.29
C ASP A 522 -21.58 2.47 -8.42
N LEU A 523 -21.77 1.15 -8.23
CA LEU A 523 -23.12 0.55 -8.28
C LEU A 523 -24.13 1.21 -7.31
N PRO A 524 -23.78 1.49 -6.04
CA PRO A 524 -24.69 2.20 -5.13
C PRO A 524 -25.01 3.64 -5.58
N ARG A 525 -24.08 4.27 -6.31
CA ARG A 525 -24.29 5.60 -6.90
C ARG A 525 -25.28 5.52 -8.07
N LEU A 526 -25.16 4.50 -8.95
CA LEU A 526 -26.08 4.28 -10.05
C LEU A 526 -27.53 4.21 -9.55
N ALA A 527 -27.78 3.49 -8.46
CA ALA A 527 -29.11 3.36 -7.87
C ALA A 527 -29.74 4.70 -7.43
N LYS A 528 -28.90 5.70 -7.10
CA LYS A 528 -29.32 7.04 -6.65
C LYS A 528 -29.29 8.10 -7.75
N THR A 529 -28.72 7.80 -8.93
CA THR A 529 -28.61 8.74 -10.03
C THR A 529 -29.93 8.79 -10.80
N ALA A 530 -30.48 10.00 -11.00
CA ALA A 530 -31.68 10.21 -11.78
C ALA A 530 -31.53 9.77 -13.24
N GLU A 531 -32.61 9.44 -13.89
CA GLU A 531 -32.63 9.09 -15.31
C GLU A 531 -32.05 10.23 -16.16
N GLY A 532 -31.13 9.90 -17.08
CA GLY A 532 -30.44 10.86 -17.93
C GLY A 532 -29.02 10.41 -18.33
N GLU A 533 -28.30 11.29 -19.01
CA GLU A 533 -27.02 11.01 -19.64
C GLU A 533 -25.98 10.46 -18.63
N GLU A 534 -25.86 11.06 -17.44
CA GLU A 534 -24.95 10.61 -16.41
C GLU A 534 -25.21 9.16 -15.99
N ARG A 535 -26.49 8.81 -15.78
CA ARG A 535 -26.90 7.45 -15.41
C ARG A 535 -26.58 6.47 -16.53
N TRP A 536 -26.84 6.78 -17.77
CA TRP A 536 -26.60 5.89 -18.91
C TRP A 536 -25.11 5.64 -19.15
N MET A 537 -24.28 6.67 -18.99
CA MET A 537 -22.81 6.50 -19.05
C MET A 537 -22.30 5.58 -17.92
N LEU A 538 -22.78 5.79 -16.69
CA LEU A 538 -22.40 5.00 -15.55
C LEU A 538 -22.87 3.53 -15.67
N GLU A 539 -24.11 3.31 -16.13
CA GLU A 539 -24.65 1.98 -16.43
C GLU A 539 -23.80 1.25 -17.48
N THR A 540 -23.44 1.94 -18.56
CA THR A 540 -22.57 1.39 -19.61
C THR A 540 -21.22 0.93 -19.05
N GLN A 541 -20.58 1.74 -18.20
CA GLN A 541 -19.32 1.40 -17.54
C GLN A 541 -19.47 0.17 -16.65
N LEU A 542 -20.51 0.13 -15.82
CA LEU A 542 -20.73 -0.93 -14.84
C LEU A 542 -21.12 -2.26 -15.49
N VAL A 543 -21.89 -2.24 -16.58
CA VAL A 543 -22.21 -3.44 -17.39
C VAL A 543 -20.92 -4.05 -17.96
N ARG A 544 -20.02 -3.24 -18.50
CA ARG A 544 -18.71 -3.71 -19.00
C ARG A 544 -17.84 -4.28 -17.88
N ALA A 545 -17.82 -3.63 -16.71
CA ALA A 545 -17.10 -4.12 -15.53
C ALA A 545 -17.66 -5.47 -15.03
N ARG A 546 -18.99 -5.61 -14.93
CA ARG A 546 -19.67 -6.86 -14.60
C ARG A 546 -19.32 -7.99 -15.58
N ASN A 547 -19.32 -7.71 -16.89
CA ASN A 547 -18.96 -8.70 -17.91
C ASN A 547 -17.54 -9.21 -17.70
N ARG A 548 -16.58 -8.30 -17.46
CA ARG A 548 -15.19 -8.66 -17.15
C ARG A 548 -15.10 -9.57 -15.92
N VAL A 549 -15.83 -9.26 -14.86
CA VAL A 549 -15.85 -10.11 -13.64
C VAL A 549 -16.36 -11.51 -13.97
N ALA A 550 -17.45 -11.60 -14.72
CA ALA A 550 -18.05 -12.86 -15.10
C ALA A 550 -17.11 -13.73 -15.96
N ASP A 551 -16.45 -13.13 -16.96
CA ASP A 551 -15.57 -13.83 -17.88
C ASP A 551 -14.31 -14.33 -17.19
N VAL A 552 -13.65 -13.50 -16.37
CA VAL A 552 -12.45 -13.91 -15.61
C VAL A 552 -12.76 -15.07 -14.66
N LEU A 553 -13.92 -15.05 -13.97
CA LEU A 553 -14.30 -16.16 -13.09
C LEU A 553 -14.54 -17.47 -13.86
N ASP A 554 -15.14 -17.41 -15.06
CA ASP A 554 -15.33 -18.60 -15.90
C ASP A 554 -14.00 -19.11 -16.47
N ASP A 555 -13.11 -18.23 -16.89
CA ASP A 555 -11.77 -18.60 -17.37
C ASP A 555 -10.94 -19.26 -16.25
N CYS A 556 -11.00 -18.74 -15.02
CA CYS A 556 -10.37 -19.36 -13.85
C CYS A 556 -10.93 -20.75 -13.57
N ARG A 557 -12.25 -20.93 -13.66
CA ARG A 557 -12.89 -22.26 -13.54
C ARG A 557 -12.34 -23.24 -14.60
N ARG A 558 -12.33 -22.83 -15.88
CA ARG A 558 -11.80 -23.67 -16.97
C ARG A 558 -10.35 -24.03 -16.74
N MET A 559 -9.53 -23.09 -16.31
CA MET A 559 -8.12 -23.34 -15.98
C MET A 559 -7.96 -24.43 -14.90
N ILE A 560 -8.79 -24.41 -13.86
CA ILE A 560 -8.80 -25.46 -12.83
C ILE A 560 -9.22 -26.80 -13.43
N ASP A 561 -10.30 -26.84 -14.22
CA ASP A 561 -10.80 -28.07 -14.83
C ASP A 561 -9.76 -28.72 -15.75
N ASP A 562 -9.05 -27.90 -16.54
CA ASP A 562 -7.97 -28.38 -17.42
C ASP A 562 -6.79 -28.94 -16.60
N THR A 563 -6.41 -28.24 -15.53
CA THR A 563 -5.33 -28.66 -14.62
C THR A 563 -5.65 -30.02 -13.97
N LEU A 564 -6.86 -30.16 -13.42
CA LEU A 564 -7.27 -31.40 -12.74
C LEU A 564 -7.37 -32.58 -13.70
N ARG A 565 -7.77 -32.36 -14.96
CA ARG A 565 -7.75 -33.40 -16.01
C ARG A 565 -6.34 -33.85 -16.36
N THR A 566 -5.36 -32.95 -16.29
CA THR A 566 -3.95 -33.34 -16.55
C THR A 566 -3.35 -34.14 -15.38
N LEU A 567 -3.89 -34.00 -14.18
CA LEU A 567 -3.44 -34.73 -12.99
C LEU A 567 -4.14 -36.07 -12.76
N SER A 568 -5.24 -36.34 -13.45
CA SER A 568 -5.99 -37.60 -13.39
C SER A 568 -5.44 -38.63 -14.38
#